data_30bcaa14cb38099a72c0b8529ff86d95
#
_entry.id   30bcaa14cb38099a72c0b8529ff86d95
#
_cell.length_a   1.000
_cell.length_b   1.000
_cell.length_c   1.000
_cell.angle_alpha   90.00
_cell.angle_beta   90.00
_cell.angle_gamma   90.00
#
_symmetry.space_group_name_H-M   'P 1'
#
loop_
_entity.id
_entity.type
_entity.pdbx_description
1 polymer ?
#
loop_
_entity_poly.entity_id
_entity_poly.type
_entity_poly.pdbx_seq_one_letter_code
_entity_poly.pdbx_strand_id
1 'polypeptide(L)'
;GTYEVWNRFLAPNTFWHAEKRKFLRIGVSPLSNQGKLEWHTEIKNGTQYFSINKVENIDIIEENVLAIVDEAKKQGVDILVMPEMLGSYHIRKSVADKLSEFPENDESYPALTVLPSIWEAHQNTVIVLDEYGDEVIRQEKQHPFMLKNSEEGNCLENINPDRKIHLIHCEGIGRIAIMVCKDALMKDYLHMVLTVLKVTLLIIPSFSTGNYNFKEIIQYCRVADCCAFWINTCSVAITMGLDDKKLKNIGFALKAGKRPNDPNMENGLFLCERKSQGCENCGIAGCNQCMFIHDLVFGKGG
;
A
#
# COMPACT_ATOMS: atom_id res chain seq x y z
N GLY A 1 0.54 5.21 -24.57
CA GLY A 1 1.83 5.83 -24.28
C GLY A 1 2.81 4.80 -23.75
N THR A 2 4.09 5.03 -23.99
CA THR A 2 5.17 4.17 -23.49
C THR A 2 5.48 4.54 -22.05
N TYR A 3 5.76 3.54 -21.22
CA TYR A 3 6.29 3.71 -19.87
C TYR A 3 7.80 3.57 -19.88
N GLU A 4 8.47 4.35 -19.04
CA GLU A 4 9.89 4.21 -18.78
C GLU A 4 10.08 3.31 -17.54
N VAL A 5 10.96 2.31 -17.62
CA VAL A 5 11.22 1.38 -16.51
C VAL A 5 12.53 1.77 -15.82
N TRP A 6 12.42 2.05 -14.53
CA TRP A 6 13.54 2.43 -13.67
C TRP A 6 13.86 1.29 -12.71
N ASN A 7 15.08 0.80 -12.74
CA ASN A 7 15.53 -0.35 -11.95
C ASN A 7 16.32 0.13 -10.74
N ARG A 8 15.92 -0.30 -9.55
CA ARG A 8 16.63 -0.12 -8.29
C ARG A 8 17.07 -1.47 -7.76
N PHE A 9 18.37 -1.69 -7.63
CA PHE A 9 18.94 -2.91 -7.09
C PHE A 9 19.27 -2.69 -5.62
N LEU A 10 18.75 -3.54 -4.74
CA LEU A 10 19.08 -3.53 -3.33
C LEU A 10 20.35 -4.33 -3.07
N ALA A 11 21.03 -4.03 -1.96
CA ALA A 11 22.18 -4.82 -1.52
C ALA A 11 21.77 -6.27 -1.27
N PRO A 12 22.64 -7.25 -1.58
CA PRO A 12 22.30 -8.67 -1.44
C PRO A 12 21.83 -9.08 -0.05
N ASN A 13 22.31 -8.41 0.99
CA ASN A 13 21.98 -8.69 2.38
C ASN A 13 20.81 -7.88 2.95
N THR A 14 20.09 -7.09 2.14
CA THR A 14 18.98 -6.25 2.60
C THR A 14 17.94 -7.05 3.40
N PHE A 15 17.67 -8.29 3.00
CA PHE A 15 16.70 -9.18 3.65
C PHE A 15 17.36 -10.34 4.44
N TRP A 16 18.53 -10.13 5.00
CA TRP A 16 19.29 -11.17 5.71
C TRP A 16 18.50 -11.82 6.88
N HIS A 17 17.66 -11.05 7.58
CA HIS A 17 16.77 -11.57 8.63
C HIS A 17 15.75 -12.55 8.05
N ALA A 18 15.13 -12.21 6.92
CA ALA A 18 14.17 -13.08 6.24
C ALA A 18 14.84 -14.36 5.73
N GLU A 19 16.03 -14.24 5.17
CA GLU A 19 16.81 -15.40 4.70
C GLU A 19 17.17 -16.34 5.85
N LYS A 20 17.57 -15.80 7.00
CA LYS A 20 17.88 -16.58 8.21
C LYS A 20 16.63 -17.30 8.74
N ARG A 21 15.45 -16.63 8.75
CA ARG A 21 14.18 -17.21 9.17
C ARG A 21 13.55 -18.15 8.14
N LYS A 22 13.97 -18.09 6.86
CA LYS A 22 13.39 -18.80 5.71
C LYS A 22 11.97 -18.36 5.33
N PHE A 23 11.58 -17.17 5.73
CA PHE A 23 10.36 -16.51 5.29
C PHE A 23 10.52 -14.98 5.33
N LEU A 24 9.81 -14.33 4.42
CA LEU A 24 9.68 -12.87 4.37
C LEU A 24 8.41 -12.48 5.12
N ARG A 25 8.53 -11.61 6.12
CA ARG A 25 7.41 -11.12 6.89
C ARG A 25 6.95 -9.77 6.38
N ILE A 26 5.70 -9.71 5.93
CA ILE A 26 5.09 -8.50 5.43
C ILE A 26 4.02 -8.04 6.42
N GLY A 27 4.14 -6.81 6.88
CA GLY A 27 3.14 -6.11 7.67
C GLY A 27 2.38 -5.13 6.79
N VAL A 28 1.05 -5.19 6.80
CA VAL A 28 0.21 -4.23 6.10
C VAL A 28 -0.72 -3.53 7.08
N SER A 29 -0.83 -2.22 7.00
CA SER A 29 -1.64 -1.43 7.91
C SER A 29 -2.67 -0.60 7.14
N PRO A 30 -3.96 -0.62 7.53
CA PRO A 30 -4.97 0.30 6.99
C PRO A 30 -4.84 1.71 7.58
N LEU A 31 -3.85 1.96 8.44
CA LEU A 31 -3.65 3.16 9.23
C LEU A 31 -4.85 3.47 10.14
N SER A 32 -5.47 4.62 9.89
CA SER A 32 -6.50 5.20 10.74
C SER A 32 -7.81 5.37 10.00
N ASN A 33 -8.91 5.50 10.72
CA ASN A 33 -10.19 5.98 10.22
C ASN A 33 -10.39 7.48 10.46
N GLN A 34 -9.39 8.20 10.98
CA GLN A 34 -9.53 9.60 11.38
C GLN A 34 -8.99 10.59 10.34
N GLY A 35 -8.24 10.12 9.35
CA GLY A 35 -7.76 10.94 8.25
C GLY A 35 -8.87 11.16 7.22
N LYS A 36 -9.61 12.26 7.32
CA LYS A 36 -10.59 12.62 6.32
C LYS A 36 -9.95 13.45 5.24
N LEU A 37 -10.18 13.09 3.97
CA LEU A 37 -9.72 13.88 2.85
C LEU A 37 -10.67 15.05 2.60
N GLU A 38 -10.13 16.24 2.47
CA GLU A 38 -10.81 17.38 1.88
C GLU A 38 -10.32 17.57 0.44
N TRP A 39 -11.25 17.73 -0.49
CA TRP A 39 -10.95 17.99 -1.88
C TRP A 39 -11.74 19.18 -2.41
N HIS A 40 -11.28 19.73 -3.50
CA HIS A 40 -12.02 20.68 -4.31
C HIS A 40 -12.21 20.13 -5.72
N THR A 41 -13.22 20.63 -6.40
CA THR A 41 -13.50 20.29 -7.79
C THR A 41 -13.28 21.51 -8.69
N GLU A 42 -12.80 21.26 -9.91
CA GLU A 42 -12.63 22.28 -10.94
C GLU A 42 -13.03 21.71 -12.31
N ILE A 43 -13.47 22.57 -13.20
CA ILE A 43 -13.81 22.17 -14.57
C ILE A 43 -12.72 22.68 -15.52
N LYS A 44 -12.10 21.76 -16.26
CA LYS A 44 -11.12 22.07 -17.33
C LYS A 44 -11.58 21.42 -18.63
N ASN A 45 -11.76 22.20 -19.67
CA ASN A 45 -12.17 21.72 -21.00
C ASN A 45 -13.42 20.80 -20.96
N GLY A 46 -14.41 21.15 -20.15
CA GLY A 46 -15.67 20.39 -20.01
C GLY A 46 -15.56 19.10 -19.19
N THR A 47 -14.39 18.78 -18.65
CA THR A 47 -14.17 17.66 -17.73
C THR A 47 -14.04 18.17 -16.31
N GLN A 48 -14.78 17.57 -15.39
CA GLN A 48 -14.67 17.88 -13.96
C GLN A 48 -13.55 17.07 -13.33
N TYR A 49 -12.70 17.76 -12.58
CA TYR A 49 -11.57 17.17 -11.86
C TYR A 49 -11.71 17.40 -10.37
N PHE A 50 -11.18 16.48 -9.57
CA PHE A 50 -10.98 16.70 -8.14
C PHE A 50 -9.49 16.68 -7.78
N SER A 51 -9.13 17.51 -6.83
CA SER A 51 -7.78 17.59 -6.25
C SER A 51 -7.88 17.54 -4.73
N ILE A 52 -6.96 16.86 -4.08
CA ILE A 52 -6.90 16.80 -2.61
C ILE A 52 -6.29 18.10 -2.10
N ASN A 53 -6.96 18.78 -1.18
CA ASN A 53 -6.46 19.99 -0.53
C ASN A 53 -5.61 19.65 0.70
N LYS A 54 -6.15 18.78 1.55
CA LYS A 54 -5.49 18.36 2.78
C LYS A 54 -6.08 17.06 3.32
N VAL A 55 -5.36 16.49 4.25
CA VAL A 55 -5.84 15.42 5.13
C VAL A 55 -6.14 16.04 6.47
N GLU A 56 -7.40 16.00 6.92
CA GLU A 56 -7.76 16.40 8.28
C GLU A 56 -7.11 15.45 9.29
N ASN A 57 -6.78 15.98 10.47
CA ASN A 57 -6.14 15.22 11.55
C ASN A 57 -4.80 14.58 11.16
N ILE A 58 -4.02 15.26 10.33
CA ILE A 58 -2.74 14.75 9.82
C ILE A 58 -1.77 14.40 10.97
N ASP A 59 -1.81 15.13 12.08
CA ASP A 59 -0.97 14.86 13.26
C ASP A 59 -1.31 13.51 13.90
N ILE A 60 -2.60 13.15 13.95
CA ILE A 60 -3.03 11.82 14.43
C ILE A 60 -2.57 10.71 13.46
N ILE A 61 -2.61 10.99 12.15
CA ILE A 61 -2.09 10.05 11.15
C ILE A 61 -0.58 9.86 11.34
N GLU A 62 0.18 10.93 11.60
CA GLU A 62 1.61 10.85 11.88
C GLU A 62 1.90 10.00 13.11
N GLU A 63 1.22 10.25 14.23
CA GLU A 63 1.35 9.44 15.45
C GLU A 63 1.08 7.96 15.18
N ASN A 64 0.04 7.65 14.42
CA ASN A 64 -0.30 6.29 14.04
C ASN A 64 0.77 5.65 13.14
N VAL A 65 1.29 6.37 12.16
CA VAL A 65 2.37 5.90 11.29
C VAL A 65 3.61 5.54 12.12
N LEU A 66 4.04 6.43 13.02
CA LEU A 66 5.20 6.20 13.88
C LEU A 66 4.99 5.01 14.82
N ALA A 67 3.79 4.88 15.41
CA ALA A 67 3.44 3.73 16.25
C ALA A 67 3.45 2.40 15.47
N ILE A 68 2.99 2.42 14.21
CA ILE A 68 2.99 1.24 13.34
C ILE A 68 4.42 0.85 12.94
N VAL A 69 5.31 1.83 12.69
CA VAL A 69 6.73 1.57 12.44
C VAL A 69 7.38 0.90 13.64
N ASP A 70 7.11 1.37 14.86
CA ASP A 70 7.59 0.72 16.09
C ASP A 70 7.04 -0.69 16.27
N GLU A 71 5.76 -0.89 15.98
CA GLU A 71 5.16 -2.21 16.08
C GLU A 71 5.73 -3.16 15.02
N ALA A 72 5.97 -2.68 13.80
CA ALA A 72 6.60 -3.46 12.74
C ALA A 72 8.01 -3.91 13.14
N LYS A 73 8.79 -3.03 13.78
CA LYS A 73 10.09 -3.38 14.37
C LYS A 73 9.98 -4.50 15.40
N LYS A 74 9.09 -4.37 16.39
CA LYS A 74 8.85 -5.38 17.43
C LYS A 74 8.41 -6.73 16.88
N GLN A 75 7.62 -6.72 15.80
CA GLN A 75 7.11 -7.93 15.16
C GLN A 75 8.10 -8.53 14.15
N GLY A 76 9.25 -7.90 13.93
CA GLY A 76 10.26 -8.34 12.97
C GLY A 76 9.75 -8.34 11.53
N VAL A 77 8.99 -7.31 11.16
CA VAL A 77 8.49 -7.11 9.80
C VAL A 77 9.64 -6.73 8.87
N ASP A 78 9.72 -7.36 7.71
CA ASP A 78 10.73 -7.05 6.69
C ASP A 78 10.26 -5.98 5.72
N ILE A 79 8.97 -6.01 5.35
CA ILE A 79 8.35 -5.00 4.48
C ILE A 79 7.08 -4.50 5.17
N LEU A 80 7.04 -3.21 5.49
CA LEU A 80 5.86 -2.54 6.02
C LEU A 80 5.15 -1.80 4.89
N VAL A 81 3.82 -1.99 4.78
CA VAL A 81 3.00 -1.37 3.74
C VAL A 81 1.87 -0.56 4.36
N MET A 82 1.72 0.69 3.94
CA MET A 82 0.66 1.60 4.32
C MET A 82 -0.17 2.03 3.10
N PRO A 83 -1.39 2.56 3.30
CA PRO A 83 -2.34 2.81 2.22
C PRO A 83 -2.07 4.09 1.43
N GLU A 84 -2.98 4.41 0.52
CA GLU A 84 -2.95 5.59 -0.35
C GLU A 84 -3.49 6.85 0.36
N MET A 85 -3.04 8.04 -0.07
CA MET A 85 -3.58 9.40 0.19
C MET A 85 -3.48 9.95 1.62
N LEU A 86 -2.94 9.23 2.56
CA LEU A 86 -2.84 9.69 3.96
C LEU A 86 -1.45 10.22 4.33
N GLY A 87 -0.55 10.35 3.36
CA GLY A 87 0.81 10.80 3.58
C GLY A 87 0.99 12.31 3.48
N SER A 88 2.12 12.78 4.02
CA SER A 88 2.66 14.12 3.82
C SER A 88 4.19 14.05 3.83
N TYR A 89 4.85 15.08 3.27
CA TYR A 89 6.31 15.17 3.35
C TYR A 89 6.81 15.33 4.80
N HIS A 90 5.96 15.87 5.69
CA HIS A 90 6.27 15.92 7.11
C HIS A 90 6.31 14.50 7.71
N ILE A 91 5.28 13.70 7.49
CA ILE A 91 5.25 12.28 7.92
C ILE A 91 6.46 11.52 7.34
N ARG A 92 6.75 11.71 6.04
CA ARG A 92 7.93 11.10 5.41
C ARG A 92 9.22 11.45 6.16
N LYS A 93 9.37 12.72 6.54
CA LYS A 93 10.55 13.17 7.29
C LYS A 93 10.59 12.53 8.69
N SER A 94 9.49 12.57 9.44
CA SER A 94 9.42 11.98 10.79
C SER A 94 9.72 10.50 10.80
N VAL A 95 9.23 9.75 9.78
CA VAL A 95 9.57 8.33 9.64
C VAL A 95 11.04 8.14 9.28
N ALA A 96 11.60 8.93 8.36
CA ALA A 96 13.01 8.85 8.00
C ALA A 96 13.92 9.15 9.21
N ASP A 97 13.61 10.20 9.97
CA ASP A 97 14.34 10.55 11.20
C ASP A 97 14.29 9.37 12.20
N LYS A 98 13.12 8.75 12.38
CA LYS A 98 12.94 7.60 13.27
C LYS A 98 13.72 6.36 12.81
N LEU A 99 13.67 6.03 11.52
CA LEU A 99 14.40 4.88 10.96
C LEU A 99 15.93 5.08 11.06
N SER A 100 16.40 6.32 11.02
CA SER A 100 17.83 6.64 11.16
C SER A 100 18.36 6.49 12.59
N GLU A 101 17.49 6.32 13.60
CA GLU A 101 17.89 6.05 14.96
C GLU A 101 18.47 4.63 15.05
N PHE A 102 19.72 4.50 15.48
CA PHE A 102 20.34 3.20 15.67
C PHE A 102 19.60 2.40 16.75
N PRO A 103 19.14 1.18 16.44
CA PRO A 103 18.48 0.35 17.44
C PRO A 103 19.46 -0.05 18.54
N GLU A 104 19.02 0.08 19.80
CA GLU A 104 19.84 -0.29 20.98
C GLU A 104 20.02 -1.82 21.14
N ASN A 105 19.24 -2.63 20.39
CA ASN A 105 19.22 -4.09 20.46
C ASN A 105 19.29 -4.71 19.05
N ASP A 106 19.37 -6.05 18.97
CA ASP A 106 19.34 -6.82 17.72
C ASP A 106 18.02 -6.68 16.90
N GLU A 107 17.11 -5.81 17.30
CA GLU A 107 15.87 -5.51 16.58
C GLU A 107 16.16 -4.51 15.46
N SER A 108 15.83 -4.86 14.23
CA SER A 108 15.95 -3.96 13.07
C SER A 108 14.59 -3.39 12.67
N TYR A 109 14.59 -2.19 12.13
CA TYR A 109 13.43 -1.66 11.40
C TYR A 109 13.16 -2.46 10.13
N PRO A 110 11.96 -2.35 9.53
CA PRO A 110 11.68 -2.99 8.26
C PRO A 110 12.73 -2.63 7.20
N ALA A 111 13.20 -3.62 6.45
CA ALA A 111 14.13 -3.42 5.34
C ALA A 111 13.55 -2.49 4.26
N LEU A 112 12.22 -2.52 4.10
CA LEU A 112 11.48 -1.58 3.26
C LEU A 112 10.23 -1.07 4.01
N THR A 113 10.03 0.24 4.00
CA THR A 113 8.83 0.91 4.50
C THR A 113 8.14 1.64 3.36
N VAL A 114 6.99 1.12 2.92
CA VAL A 114 6.11 1.74 1.92
C VAL A 114 5.20 2.71 2.64
N LEU A 115 5.51 4.00 2.52
CA LEU A 115 4.79 5.07 3.21
C LEU A 115 3.38 5.28 2.64
N PRO A 116 2.46 5.89 3.40
CA PRO A 116 1.19 6.35 2.84
C PRO A 116 1.47 7.31 1.69
N SER A 117 0.74 7.17 0.57
CA SER A 117 1.00 8.05 -0.56
C SER A 117 0.66 9.51 -0.26
N ILE A 118 1.43 10.41 -0.87
CA ILE A 118 1.31 11.85 -0.75
C ILE A 118 0.65 12.38 -2.01
N TRP A 119 -0.49 13.06 -1.86
CA TRP A 119 -1.12 13.77 -2.97
C TRP A 119 -0.74 15.25 -2.89
N GLU A 120 0.11 15.72 -3.78
CA GLU A 120 0.59 17.10 -3.84
C GLU A 120 0.98 17.48 -5.27
N ALA A 121 0.75 18.73 -5.65
CA ALA A 121 1.13 19.29 -6.95
C ALA A 121 0.70 18.43 -8.16
N HIS A 122 -0.52 17.90 -8.13
CA HIS A 122 -1.07 16.99 -9.13
C HIS A 122 -0.32 15.66 -9.27
N GLN A 123 0.33 15.21 -8.22
CA GLN A 123 0.97 13.90 -8.14
C GLN A 123 0.44 13.15 -6.91
N ASN A 124 0.21 11.86 -7.08
CA ASN A 124 -0.12 10.94 -6.01
C ASN A 124 1.02 9.93 -5.91
N THR A 125 1.90 10.12 -4.93
CA THR A 125 3.22 9.51 -4.90
C THR A 125 3.40 8.63 -3.68
N VAL A 126 3.76 7.36 -3.90
CA VAL A 126 4.24 6.44 -2.86
C VAL A 126 5.76 6.56 -2.77
N ILE A 127 6.26 6.76 -1.57
CA ILE A 127 7.69 6.78 -1.26
C ILE A 127 8.03 5.51 -0.47
N VAL A 128 9.10 4.84 -0.85
CA VAL A 128 9.65 3.69 -0.12
C VAL A 128 10.96 4.10 0.52
N LEU A 129 11.06 3.87 1.83
CA LEU A 129 12.29 4.09 2.59
C LEU A 129 12.93 2.73 2.93
N ASP A 130 14.26 2.73 3.05
CA ASP A 130 15.00 1.60 3.61
C ASP A 130 15.04 1.64 5.14
N GLU A 131 15.75 0.69 5.75
CA GLU A 131 15.91 0.57 7.21
C GLU A 131 16.67 1.73 7.87
N TYR A 132 17.32 2.58 7.07
CA TYR A 132 18.05 3.76 7.52
C TYR A 132 17.29 5.07 7.28
N GLY A 133 16.12 5.02 6.66
CA GLY A 133 15.32 6.19 6.31
C GLY A 133 15.67 6.83 4.97
N ASP A 134 16.56 6.20 4.19
CA ASP A 134 16.89 6.67 2.85
C ASP A 134 15.83 6.28 1.83
N GLU A 135 15.59 7.16 0.86
CA GLU A 135 14.60 6.93 -0.20
C GLU A 135 15.10 5.91 -1.23
N VAL A 136 14.42 4.77 -1.31
CA VAL A 136 14.71 3.70 -2.28
C VAL A 136 14.11 4.02 -3.63
N ILE A 137 12.81 4.31 -3.66
CA ILE A 137 12.05 4.70 -4.85
C ILE A 137 10.95 5.69 -4.51
N ARG A 138 10.48 6.35 -5.57
CA ARG A 138 9.31 7.22 -5.59
C ARG A 138 8.41 6.82 -6.75
N GLN A 139 7.30 6.14 -6.48
CA GLN A 139 6.37 5.67 -7.50
C GLN A 139 5.14 6.57 -7.53
N GLU A 140 4.92 7.23 -8.65
CA GLU A 140 3.70 7.99 -8.92
C GLU A 140 2.57 7.07 -9.41
N LYS A 141 1.35 7.40 -9.01
CA LYS A 141 0.14 6.81 -9.58
C LYS A 141 0.01 7.19 -11.05
N GLN A 142 -0.21 6.19 -11.89
CA GLN A 142 -0.17 6.36 -13.34
C GLN A 142 -1.55 6.61 -13.98
N HIS A 143 -2.62 6.19 -13.28
CA HIS A 143 -3.98 6.28 -13.83
C HIS A 143 -4.91 7.00 -12.86
N PRO A 144 -5.56 8.08 -13.32
CA PRO A 144 -6.49 8.82 -12.49
C PRO A 144 -7.72 7.97 -12.10
N PHE A 145 -8.17 8.15 -10.89
CA PHE A 145 -9.40 7.56 -10.42
C PHE A 145 -10.60 8.42 -10.85
N MET A 146 -11.71 7.78 -11.20
CA MET A 146 -12.97 8.47 -11.46
C MET A 146 -13.90 8.32 -10.28
N LEU A 147 -14.09 9.42 -9.55
CA LEU A 147 -15.06 9.50 -8.49
C LEU A 147 -16.45 9.69 -9.11
N LYS A 148 -17.36 8.76 -8.81
CA LYS A 148 -18.77 8.89 -9.19
C LYS A 148 -19.51 9.61 -8.05
N ASN A 149 -19.85 10.86 -8.27
CA ASN A 149 -20.68 11.63 -7.35
C ASN A 149 -22.08 11.77 -7.93
N SER A 150 -23.10 11.43 -7.15
CA SER A 150 -24.50 11.51 -7.57
C SER A 150 -25.00 12.95 -7.74
N GLU A 151 -24.39 13.90 -7.04
CA GLU A 151 -24.83 15.31 -7.02
C GLU A 151 -24.06 16.16 -8.03
N GLU A 152 -22.76 15.92 -8.20
CA GLU A 152 -21.88 16.74 -9.03
C GLU A 152 -21.47 16.06 -10.34
N GLY A 153 -21.87 14.82 -10.56
CA GLY A 153 -21.47 14.03 -11.72
C GLY A 153 -20.14 13.29 -11.51
N ASN A 154 -19.50 12.88 -12.61
CA ASN A 154 -18.24 12.14 -12.57
C ASN A 154 -17.05 13.11 -12.50
N CYS A 155 -16.23 12.97 -11.45
CA CYS A 155 -15.01 13.75 -11.26
C CYS A 155 -13.78 12.88 -11.46
N LEU A 156 -12.86 13.31 -12.30
CA LEU A 156 -11.60 12.61 -12.54
C LEU A 156 -10.52 13.13 -11.58
N GLU A 157 -9.71 12.24 -11.02
CA GLU A 157 -8.55 12.64 -10.23
C GLU A 157 -7.59 13.50 -11.06
N ASN A 158 -7.23 14.67 -10.54
CA ASN A 158 -6.42 15.64 -11.24
C ASN A 158 -4.92 15.34 -11.05
N ILE A 159 -4.47 14.22 -11.59
CA ILE A 159 -3.05 13.83 -11.53
C ILE A 159 -2.38 13.96 -12.90
N ASN A 160 -1.09 14.24 -12.87
CA ASN A 160 -0.23 14.35 -14.05
C ASN A 160 1.00 13.42 -13.88
N PRO A 161 0.84 12.12 -14.17
CA PRO A 161 1.86 11.11 -13.89
C PRO A 161 3.09 11.26 -14.80
N ASP A 162 4.25 10.90 -14.26
CA ASP A 162 5.54 10.93 -14.94
C ASP A 162 5.77 9.75 -15.92
N ARG A 163 4.85 8.77 -15.93
CA ARG A 163 4.92 7.52 -16.72
C ARG A 163 6.13 6.64 -16.45
N LYS A 164 6.63 6.69 -15.22
CA LYS A 164 7.71 5.82 -14.78
C LYS A 164 7.19 4.66 -13.97
N ILE A 165 7.82 3.50 -14.16
CA ILE A 165 7.59 2.29 -13.37
C ILE A 165 8.88 1.96 -12.67
N HIS A 166 8.86 1.99 -11.35
CA HIS A 166 10.01 1.59 -10.56
C HIS A 166 9.94 0.12 -10.21
N LEU A 167 11.02 -0.61 -10.51
CA LEU A 167 11.22 -2.00 -10.12
C LEU A 167 12.33 -2.08 -9.07
N ILE A 168 12.02 -2.66 -7.92
CA ILE A 168 13.00 -2.95 -6.89
C ILE A 168 13.45 -4.41 -7.08
N HIS A 169 14.73 -4.61 -7.34
CA HIS A 169 15.33 -5.93 -7.49
C HIS A 169 15.94 -6.37 -6.17
N CYS A 170 15.50 -7.52 -5.68
CA CYS A 170 15.92 -8.09 -4.41
C CYS A 170 16.40 -9.53 -4.63
N GLU A 171 17.62 -9.85 -4.20
CA GLU A 171 18.10 -11.21 -4.21
C GLU A 171 17.20 -12.11 -3.34
N GLY A 172 16.90 -13.32 -3.78
CA GLY A 172 16.03 -14.27 -3.08
C GLY A 172 14.52 -13.96 -3.13
N ILE A 173 14.11 -12.72 -3.44
CA ILE A 173 12.70 -12.32 -3.53
C ILE A 173 12.28 -12.12 -4.99
N GLY A 174 13.17 -11.55 -5.80
CA GLY A 174 12.91 -11.23 -7.20
C GLY A 174 12.65 -9.75 -7.43
N ARG A 175 11.52 -9.41 -8.06
CA ARG A 175 11.15 -8.04 -8.44
C ARG A 175 9.92 -7.59 -7.69
N ILE A 176 10.04 -6.45 -6.98
CA ILE A 176 8.93 -5.81 -6.30
C ILE A 176 8.48 -4.62 -7.15
N ALA A 177 7.17 -4.47 -7.33
CA ALA A 177 6.56 -3.28 -7.91
C ALA A 177 5.43 -2.76 -7.04
N ILE A 178 5.18 -1.44 -7.13
CA ILE A 178 4.05 -0.78 -6.48
C ILE A 178 3.10 -0.28 -7.55
N MET A 179 1.82 -0.64 -7.43
CA MET A 179 0.74 -0.14 -8.28
C MET A 179 -0.27 0.58 -7.39
N VAL A 180 -0.42 1.89 -7.56
CA VAL A 180 -1.24 2.68 -6.66
C VAL A 180 -2.71 2.57 -7.05
N CYS A 181 -3.52 1.91 -6.23
CA CYS A 181 -4.98 1.84 -6.32
C CYS A 181 -5.49 1.52 -7.75
N LYS A 182 -5.96 2.53 -8.47
CA LYS A 182 -6.51 2.42 -9.83
C LYS A 182 -5.55 1.78 -10.83
N ASP A 183 -4.25 1.93 -10.63
CA ASP A 183 -3.23 1.34 -11.52
C ASP A 183 -3.38 -0.17 -11.62
N ALA A 184 -3.61 -0.85 -10.50
CA ALA A 184 -3.78 -2.30 -10.46
C ALA A 184 -5.08 -2.78 -11.13
N LEU A 185 -6.05 -1.90 -11.35
CA LEU A 185 -7.31 -2.19 -12.03
C LEU A 185 -7.24 -1.96 -13.55
N MET A 186 -6.12 -1.43 -14.05
CA MET A 186 -5.90 -1.21 -15.49
C MET A 186 -5.27 -2.48 -16.09
N LYS A 187 -6.10 -3.28 -16.77
CA LYS A 187 -5.73 -4.64 -17.24
C LYS A 187 -4.44 -4.69 -18.06
N ASP A 188 -4.28 -3.79 -19.01
CA ASP A 188 -3.08 -3.77 -19.87
C ASP A 188 -1.83 -3.39 -19.07
N TYR A 189 -1.96 -2.46 -18.12
CA TYR A 189 -0.87 -2.05 -17.25
C TYR A 189 -0.49 -3.17 -16.27
N LEU A 190 -1.48 -3.79 -15.62
CA LEU A 190 -1.27 -4.94 -14.74
C LEU A 190 -0.62 -6.12 -15.51
N HIS A 191 -1.13 -6.41 -16.72
CA HIS A 191 -0.55 -7.46 -17.56
C HIS A 191 0.92 -7.18 -17.89
N MET A 192 1.26 -5.96 -18.28
CA MET A 192 2.63 -5.57 -18.55
C MET A 192 3.52 -5.77 -17.32
N VAL A 193 3.09 -5.30 -16.13
CA VAL A 193 3.86 -5.44 -14.88
C VAL A 193 4.07 -6.90 -14.52
N LEU A 194 3.04 -7.74 -14.64
CA LEU A 194 3.13 -9.15 -14.24
C LEU A 194 3.87 -10.01 -15.25
N THR A 195 3.60 -9.85 -16.55
CA THR A 195 4.06 -10.79 -17.57
C THR A 195 5.29 -10.32 -18.34
N VAL A 196 5.41 -9.01 -18.62
CA VAL A 196 6.57 -8.46 -19.31
C VAL A 196 7.69 -8.14 -18.34
N LEU A 197 7.38 -7.41 -17.27
CA LEU A 197 8.37 -7.02 -16.25
C LEU A 197 8.66 -8.13 -15.24
N LYS A 198 7.84 -9.22 -15.23
CA LYS A 198 8.06 -10.40 -14.38
C LYS A 198 8.16 -10.05 -12.89
N VAL A 199 7.22 -9.24 -12.41
CA VAL A 199 7.13 -8.89 -11.00
C VAL A 199 6.73 -10.13 -10.19
N THR A 200 7.42 -10.38 -9.08
CA THR A 200 7.20 -11.52 -8.19
C THR A 200 6.49 -11.14 -6.90
N LEU A 201 6.55 -9.85 -6.54
CA LEU A 201 5.83 -9.28 -5.41
C LEU A 201 5.19 -7.94 -5.80
N LEU A 202 3.87 -7.92 -5.82
CA LEU A 202 3.07 -6.75 -6.15
C LEU A 202 2.48 -6.13 -4.88
N ILE A 203 2.70 -4.83 -4.67
CA ILE A 203 2.17 -4.07 -3.54
C ILE A 203 1.17 -3.05 -4.07
N ILE A 204 -0.05 -3.03 -3.48
CA ILE A 204 -1.16 -2.22 -3.96
C ILE A 204 -1.74 -1.38 -2.82
N PRO A 205 -1.15 -0.22 -2.50
CA PRO A 205 -1.75 0.74 -1.58
C PRO A 205 -2.97 1.40 -2.24
N SER A 206 -4.05 1.55 -1.47
CA SER A 206 -5.32 2.03 -2.02
C SER A 206 -6.10 2.93 -1.07
N PHE A 207 -6.94 3.78 -1.68
CA PHE A 207 -8.01 4.53 -1.05
C PHE A 207 -9.29 4.31 -1.89
N SER A 208 -10.08 3.30 -1.55
CA SER A 208 -11.18 2.84 -2.41
C SER A 208 -12.44 2.51 -1.63
N THR A 209 -13.59 2.91 -2.18
CA THR A 209 -14.91 2.57 -1.64
C THR A 209 -15.32 1.12 -1.89
N GLY A 210 -14.71 0.46 -2.89
CA GLY A 210 -15.06 -0.90 -3.33
C GLY A 210 -13.88 -1.85 -3.26
N ASN A 211 -14.18 -3.10 -2.90
CA ASN A 211 -13.21 -4.18 -2.84
C ASN A 211 -13.36 -5.22 -3.96
N TYR A 212 -14.50 -5.20 -4.65
CA TYR A 212 -14.86 -6.24 -5.63
C TYR A 212 -13.83 -6.33 -6.76
N ASN A 213 -13.48 -5.21 -7.37
CA ASN A 213 -12.55 -5.17 -8.49
C ASN A 213 -11.13 -5.63 -8.10
N PHE A 214 -10.70 -5.38 -6.86
CA PHE A 214 -9.39 -5.82 -6.38
C PHE A 214 -9.30 -7.34 -6.23
N LYS A 215 -10.42 -8.03 -5.97
CA LYS A 215 -10.44 -9.51 -5.94
C LYS A 215 -10.13 -10.14 -7.30
N GLU A 216 -10.44 -9.46 -8.40
CA GLU A 216 -10.11 -9.94 -9.74
C GLU A 216 -8.58 -9.99 -9.97
N ILE A 217 -7.82 -9.09 -9.35
CA ILE A 217 -6.35 -9.05 -9.45
C ILE A 217 -5.72 -10.35 -8.97
N ILE A 218 -6.34 -11.01 -7.99
CA ILE A 218 -5.87 -12.30 -7.45
C ILE A 218 -5.66 -13.33 -8.56
N GLN A 219 -6.56 -13.40 -9.53
CA GLN A 219 -6.45 -14.37 -10.62
C GLN A 219 -5.29 -14.05 -11.57
N TYR A 220 -5.09 -12.76 -11.89
CA TYR A 220 -3.95 -12.34 -12.72
C TYR A 220 -2.62 -12.62 -12.04
N CYS A 221 -2.49 -12.32 -10.76
CA CYS A 221 -1.29 -12.58 -9.99
C CYS A 221 -0.99 -14.08 -9.86
N ARG A 222 -2.01 -14.93 -9.71
CA ARG A 222 -1.85 -16.38 -9.68
C ARG A 222 -1.29 -16.94 -10.97
N VAL A 223 -1.86 -16.52 -12.10
CA VAL A 223 -1.40 -16.97 -13.43
C VAL A 223 0.04 -16.55 -13.69
N ALA A 224 0.47 -15.42 -13.10
CA ALA A 224 1.82 -14.89 -13.26
C ALA A 224 2.81 -15.35 -12.16
N ASP A 225 2.40 -16.24 -11.25
CA ASP A 225 3.21 -16.67 -10.08
C ASP A 225 3.70 -15.48 -9.24
N CYS A 226 2.87 -14.45 -9.11
CA CYS A 226 3.19 -13.23 -8.36
C CYS A 226 2.48 -13.22 -7.02
N CYS A 227 3.23 -13.02 -5.92
CA CYS A 227 2.66 -12.68 -4.63
C CYS A 227 2.08 -11.27 -4.69
N ALA A 228 0.96 -11.02 -4.02
CA ALA A 228 0.34 -9.69 -4.02
C ALA A 228 -0.22 -9.31 -2.65
N PHE A 229 -0.05 -8.03 -2.31
CA PHE A 229 -0.60 -7.42 -1.11
C PHE A 229 -1.38 -6.17 -1.50
N TRP A 230 -2.67 -6.20 -1.22
CA TRP A 230 -3.53 -5.03 -1.34
C TRP A 230 -3.92 -4.55 0.04
N ILE A 231 -3.78 -3.26 0.30
CA ILE A 231 -4.24 -2.63 1.53
C ILE A 231 -5.02 -1.35 1.22
N ASN A 232 -6.21 -1.28 1.76
CA ASN A 232 -7.08 -0.11 1.76
C ASN A 232 -7.02 0.58 3.13
N THR A 233 -7.54 1.79 3.24
CA THR A 233 -7.61 2.50 4.50
C THR A 233 -9.02 2.53 5.07
N CYS A 234 -9.13 2.53 6.40
CA CYS A 234 -10.39 2.76 7.09
C CYS A 234 -10.91 4.20 6.94
N SER A 235 -10.02 5.15 6.63
CA SER A 235 -10.37 6.57 6.38
C SER A 235 -11.30 6.79 5.19
N VAL A 236 -11.42 5.81 4.30
CA VAL A 236 -12.42 5.85 3.21
C VAL A 236 -13.84 5.98 3.75
N ALA A 237 -14.16 5.30 4.85
CA ALA A 237 -15.52 5.32 5.42
C ALA A 237 -15.91 6.74 5.86
N ILE A 238 -15.04 7.42 6.61
CA ILE A 238 -15.31 8.79 7.09
C ILE A 238 -15.29 9.81 5.95
N THR A 239 -14.37 9.66 5.01
CA THR A 239 -14.25 10.58 3.87
C THR A 239 -15.46 10.52 2.96
N MET A 240 -15.96 9.30 2.69
CA MET A 240 -17.04 9.07 1.72
C MET A 240 -18.42 8.92 2.37
N GLY A 241 -18.53 9.12 3.68
CA GLY A 241 -19.80 8.96 4.40
C GLY A 241 -20.39 7.56 4.27
N LEU A 242 -19.53 6.52 4.21
CA LEU A 242 -19.98 5.15 4.03
C LEU A 242 -20.52 4.57 5.35
N ASP A 243 -21.59 3.79 5.24
CA ASP A 243 -22.04 2.93 6.32
C ASP A 243 -20.93 1.92 6.68
N ASP A 244 -20.64 1.77 7.96
CA ASP A 244 -19.60 0.89 8.52
C ASP A 244 -19.67 -0.57 8.02
N LYS A 245 -20.85 -1.01 7.62
CA LYS A 245 -21.06 -2.36 7.06
C LYS A 245 -20.44 -2.57 5.69
N LYS A 246 -20.12 -1.49 4.95
CA LYS A 246 -19.62 -1.57 3.58
C LYS A 246 -18.12 -1.83 3.48
N LEU A 247 -17.35 -1.51 4.50
CA LEU A 247 -15.89 -1.61 4.52
C LEU A 247 -15.38 -2.79 5.35
N LYS A 248 -15.95 -3.99 5.17
CA LYS A 248 -15.52 -5.18 5.92
C LYS A 248 -14.14 -5.68 5.48
N ASN A 249 -13.90 -5.69 4.17
CA ASN A 249 -12.65 -6.19 3.61
C ASN A 249 -11.76 -5.00 3.25
N ILE A 250 -10.66 -4.86 3.96
CA ILE A 250 -9.71 -3.76 3.82
C ILE A 250 -8.42 -4.17 3.14
N GLY A 251 -8.28 -5.41 2.72
CA GLY A 251 -7.11 -5.87 2.01
C GLY A 251 -7.07 -7.36 1.76
N PHE A 252 -6.03 -7.80 1.08
CA PHE A 252 -5.71 -9.21 0.94
C PHE A 252 -4.19 -9.44 0.89
N ALA A 253 -3.79 -10.66 1.26
CA ALA A 253 -2.49 -11.23 0.94
C ALA A 253 -2.68 -12.44 0.02
N LEU A 254 -1.94 -12.47 -1.07
CA LEU A 254 -1.89 -13.59 -1.98
C LEU A 254 -0.48 -14.17 -2.01
N LYS A 255 -0.35 -15.46 -1.78
CA LYS A 255 0.88 -16.21 -1.98
C LYS A 255 0.85 -16.88 -3.36
N ALA A 256 1.91 -16.68 -4.14
CA ALA A 256 2.11 -17.37 -5.41
C ALA A 256 2.28 -18.89 -5.23
N GLY A 257 2.03 -19.67 -6.27
CA GLY A 257 2.24 -21.11 -6.29
C GLY A 257 1.20 -21.93 -5.51
N LYS A 258 0.16 -21.33 -4.92
CA LYS A 258 -0.91 -22.08 -4.28
C LYS A 258 -1.99 -22.48 -5.30
N ARG A 259 -2.49 -23.73 -5.17
CA ARG A 259 -3.52 -24.27 -6.06
C ARG A 259 -4.85 -23.50 -5.91
N PRO A 260 -5.67 -23.41 -6.97
CA PRO A 260 -6.94 -22.66 -6.95
C PRO A 260 -7.93 -23.05 -5.84
N ASN A 261 -7.85 -24.28 -5.35
CA ASN A 261 -8.73 -24.83 -4.32
C ASN A 261 -8.10 -24.88 -2.92
N ASP A 262 -7.05 -24.11 -2.67
CA ASP A 262 -6.47 -24.02 -1.33
C ASP A 262 -7.49 -23.33 -0.40
N PRO A 263 -7.99 -24.02 0.64
CA PRO A 263 -8.95 -23.44 1.58
C PRO A 263 -8.40 -22.23 2.34
N ASN A 264 -7.07 -22.04 2.34
CA ASN A 264 -6.44 -20.84 2.91
C ASN A 264 -6.56 -19.59 2.02
N MET A 265 -7.23 -19.67 0.86
CA MET A 265 -7.48 -18.48 0.03
C MET A 265 -8.35 -17.43 0.72
N GLU A 266 -9.33 -17.85 1.50
CA GLU A 266 -10.16 -16.94 2.30
C GLU A 266 -9.36 -16.35 3.46
N ASN A 267 -8.33 -17.04 3.95
CA ASN A 267 -7.43 -16.56 4.99
C ASN A 267 -6.46 -15.45 4.52
N GLY A 268 -6.41 -15.17 3.21
CA GLY A 268 -5.68 -14.03 2.66
C GLY A 268 -6.43 -12.71 2.73
N LEU A 269 -7.69 -12.70 3.17
CA LEU A 269 -8.47 -11.47 3.31
C LEU A 269 -8.20 -10.81 4.66
N PHE A 270 -7.88 -9.52 4.63
CA PHE A 270 -7.76 -8.71 5.84
C PHE A 270 -9.13 -8.12 6.18
N LEU A 271 -9.76 -8.69 7.19
CA LEU A 271 -11.06 -8.24 7.69
C LEU A 271 -10.86 -7.37 8.93
N CYS A 272 -11.50 -6.23 8.95
CA CYS A 272 -11.61 -5.46 10.18
C CYS A 272 -12.63 -6.14 11.10
N GLU A 273 -12.19 -7.10 11.90
CA GLU A 273 -13.04 -7.86 12.82
C GLU A 273 -13.76 -6.96 13.85
N ARG A 274 -13.15 -5.85 14.21
CA ARG A 274 -13.73 -4.87 15.14
C ARG A 274 -14.92 -4.14 14.57
N LYS A 275 -15.05 -3.99 13.25
CA LYS A 275 -16.25 -3.41 12.63
C LYS A 275 -17.49 -4.29 12.82
N SER A 276 -17.32 -5.61 12.94
CA SER A 276 -18.42 -6.52 13.29
C SER A 276 -18.88 -6.38 14.76
N GLN A 277 -18.06 -5.73 15.59
CA GLN A 277 -18.30 -5.48 17.01
C GLN A 277 -18.63 -4.00 17.32
N GLY A 278 -18.91 -3.19 16.31
CA GLY A 278 -19.20 -1.76 16.49
C GLY A 278 -17.96 -0.95 16.82
N CYS A 279 -16.83 -1.19 16.14
CA CYS A 279 -15.61 -0.41 16.32
C CYS A 279 -15.82 1.02 15.83
N GLU A 280 -16.34 1.88 16.68
CA GLU A 280 -16.38 3.33 16.51
C GLU A 280 -14.99 3.96 16.61
N ASN A 281 -13.98 3.18 17.02
CA ASN A 281 -12.68 3.63 17.49
C ASN A 281 -11.50 3.09 16.68
N CYS A 282 -11.70 2.66 15.44
CA CYS A 282 -10.60 2.32 14.56
C CYS A 282 -9.74 3.57 14.33
N GLY A 283 -8.52 3.60 14.86
CA GLY A 283 -7.61 4.76 14.82
C GLY A 283 -7.51 5.58 16.08
N ILE A 284 -8.19 5.23 17.18
CA ILE A 284 -7.87 5.81 18.49
C ILE A 284 -6.55 5.19 18.98
N ALA A 285 -5.72 6.03 19.61
CA ALA A 285 -4.57 5.61 20.38
C ALA A 285 -4.96 4.40 21.27
N GLY A 286 -4.37 3.24 21.00
CA GLY A 286 -4.77 1.97 21.64
C GLY A 286 -5.44 0.96 20.69
N CYS A 287 -5.76 1.28 19.44
CA CYS A 287 -5.99 0.28 18.41
C CYS A 287 -4.62 -0.21 17.88
N ASN A 288 -3.82 -0.82 18.76
CA ASN A 288 -2.50 -1.40 18.46
C ASN A 288 -2.56 -2.57 17.47
N GLN A 289 -3.67 -2.78 16.79
CA GLN A 289 -3.93 -3.92 15.91
C GLN A 289 -4.29 -3.50 14.49
N CYS A 290 -3.90 -2.31 14.08
CA CYS A 290 -4.06 -1.89 12.69
C CYS A 290 -2.95 -2.40 11.78
N MET A 291 -2.28 -3.50 12.12
CA MET A 291 -1.32 -4.16 11.24
C MET A 291 -1.67 -5.65 11.12
N PHE A 292 -1.76 -6.12 9.88
CA PHE A 292 -1.91 -7.53 9.54
C PHE A 292 -0.56 -8.07 9.10
N ILE A 293 -0.15 -9.20 9.67
CA ILE A 293 1.14 -9.84 9.37
C ILE A 293 0.90 -11.08 8.53
N HIS A 294 1.70 -11.22 7.49
CA HIS A 294 1.69 -12.38 6.62
C HIS A 294 3.11 -12.84 6.28
N ASP A 295 3.39 -14.11 6.54
CA ASP A 295 4.69 -14.71 6.27
C ASP A 295 4.70 -15.42 4.90
N LEU A 296 5.56 -14.96 4.00
CA LEU A 296 5.84 -15.61 2.72
C LEU A 296 7.04 -16.55 2.90
N VAL A 297 6.78 -17.84 2.93
CA VAL A 297 7.84 -18.85 3.02
C VAL A 297 8.56 -18.94 1.68
N PHE A 298 9.88 -18.80 1.69
CA PHE A 298 10.70 -19.07 0.51
C PHE A 298 10.52 -20.52 0.11
N GLY A 299 10.05 -20.76 -1.11
CA GLY A 299 9.96 -22.11 -1.64
C GLY A 299 11.35 -22.76 -1.59
N LYS A 300 11.43 -24.01 -1.12
CA LYS A 300 12.58 -24.84 -1.45
C LYS A 300 12.63 -24.86 -2.95
N GLY A 301 13.66 -24.26 -3.55
CA GLY A 301 13.88 -24.30 -4.98
C GLY A 301 13.70 -25.73 -5.46
N GLY A 302 12.70 -25.94 -6.30
CA GLY A 302 12.54 -27.14 -7.08
C GLY A 302 13.41 -27.00 -8.32
#